data_ef1026161b56f143c09db003af6b1711
#
_entry.id   ef1026161b56f143c09db003af6b1711
#
_cell.length_a   1.000
_cell.length_b   1.000
_cell.length_c   1.000
_cell.angle_alpha   90.00
_cell.angle_beta   90.00
_cell.angle_gamma   90.00
#
_symmetry.space_group_name_H-M   'P 1'
#
loop_
_entity.id
_entity.type
_entity.pdbx_description
1 polymer ?
#
loop_
_entity_poly.entity_id
_entity_poly.type
_entity_poly.pdbx_seq_one_letter_code
_entity_poly.pdbx_strand_id
1 'polypeptide(L)'
;MKFPYRRFGGVARPVITLRLKWHSRSVRYDVLIDSGADECMFDAAVAEFLGINLEQGEMRKATGVGGQMVVYFMHPVDIEIGGRMHTIDAGFISRPGGPFEYGAVGQKGFFDKFIVTFDYLKQEIELKTRS
;
A
#
# COMPACT_ATOMS: atom_id res chain seq x y z
N MET A 1 -4.48 -15.17 -9.02
CA MET A 1 -3.13 -15.17 -8.42
C MET A 1 -3.25 -15.49 -6.94
N LYS A 2 -2.40 -16.35 -6.47
CA LYS A 2 -2.39 -16.75 -5.06
C LYS A 2 -1.08 -16.36 -4.40
N PHE A 3 -1.18 -15.90 -3.16
CA PHE A 3 -0.03 -15.47 -2.37
C PHE A 3 -0.15 -16.04 -0.97
N PRO A 4 0.95 -16.49 -0.37
CA PRO A 4 0.91 -16.91 1.04
C PRO A 4 0.89 -15.71 1.96
N TYR A 5 0.34 -15.90 3.16
CA TYR A 5 0.56 -14.96 4.25
C TYR A 5 2.05 -14.96 4.60
N ARG A 6 2.51 -13.87 5.17
CA ARG A 6 3.89 -13.74 5.64
C ARG A 6 3.92 -13.46 7.13
N ARG A 7 4.98 -13.88 7.79
CA ARG A 7 5.09 -13.70 9.24
C ARG A 7 5.90 -12.45 9.59
N PHE A 8 5.34 -11.68 10.51
CA PHE A 8 5.96 -10.49 11.07
C PHE A 8 5.83 -10.58 12.59
N GLY A 9 6.96 -10.69 13.29
CA GLY A 9 6.96 -10.83 14.73
C GLY A 9 6.17 -12.05 15.23
N GLY A 10 6.21 -13.15 14.47
CA GLY A 10 5.47 -14.37 14.82
C GLY A 10 3.99 -14.38 14.44
N VAL A 11 3.48 -13.30 13.87
CA VAL A 11 2.08 -13.17 13.44
C VAL A 11 1.98 -13.31 11.92
N ALA A 12 1.12 -14.19 11.45
CA ALA A 12 0.86 -14.33 10.02
C ALA A 12 -0.08 -13.21 9.55
N ARG A 13 0.33 -12.51 8.49
CA ARG A 13 -0.41 -11.36 7.96
C ARG A 13 -0.54 -11.44 6.44
N PRO A 14 -1.63 -10.90 5.88
CA PRO A 14 -1.82 -10.87 4.43
C PRO A 14 -0.99 -9.74 3.80
N VAL A 15 0.32 -9.92 3.80
CA VAL A 15 1.27 -8.99 3.21
C VAL A 15 1.80 -9.58 1.92
N ILE A 16 1.76 -8.80 0.86
CA ILE A 16 2.27 -9.18 -0.46
C ILE A 16 3.34 -8.20 -0.89
N THR A 17 4.17 -8.61 -1.85
CA THR A 17 5.14 -7.72 -2.48
C THR A 17 4.59 -7.30 -3.83
N LEU A 18 4.51 -5.98 -4.05
CA LEU A 18 4.18 -5.43 -5.36
C LEU A 18 5.32 -4.50 -5.82
N ARG A 19 5.22 -4.00 -7.02
CA ARG A 19 6.19 -3.04 -7.52
C ARG A 19 5.50 -1.69 -7.65
N LEU A 20 6.12 -0.67 -7.08
CA LEU A 20 5.69 0.71 -7.28
C LEU A 20 6.56 1.34 -8.36
N LYS A 21 5.92 2.07 -9.26
CA LYS A 21 6.62 2.75 -10.36
C LYS A 21 6.18 4.20 -10.44
N TRP A 22 7.16 5.07 -10.69
CA TRP A 22 6.91 6.47 -10.97
C TRP A 22 7.97 6.95 -11.96
N HIS A 23 7.53 7.36 -13.16
CA HIS A 23 8.42 7.66 -14.27
C HIS A 23 9.39 6.50 -14.55
N SER A 24 10.70 6.73 -14.56
CA SER A 24 11.69 5.70 -14.87
C SER A 24 12.13 4.89 -13.66
N ARG A 25 11.62 5.19 -12.46
CA ARG A 25 12.03 4.51 -11.22
C ARG A 25 11.00 3.51 -10.77
N SER A 26 11.48 2.45 -10.15
CA SER A 26 10.60 1.44 -9.55
C SER A 26 11.24 0.84 -8.31
N VAL A 27 10.40 0.31 -7.45
CA VAL A 27 10.84 -0.33 -6.21
C VAL A 27 9.88 -1.44 -5.86
N ARG A 28 10.43 -2.54 -5.33
CA ARG A 28 9.61 -3.59 -4.73
C ARG A 28 9.22 -3.13 -3.34
N TYR A 29 7.95 -3.32 -3.00
CA TYR A 29 7.42 -2.80 -1.76
C TYR A 29 6.41 -3.79 -1.17
N ASP A 30 6.57 -4.04 0.13
CA ASP A 30 5.66 -4.92 0.86
C ASP A 30 4.47 -4.11 1.34
N VAL A 31 3.27 -4.66 1.15
CA VAL A 31 2.03 -4.00 1.55
C VAL A 31 1.09 -4.98 2.23
N LEU A 32 0.45 -4.52 3.30
CA LEU A 32 -0.64 -5.22 3.95
C LEU A 32 -1.92 -4.98 3.15
N ILE A 33 -2.64 -6.04 2.83
CA ILE A 33 -3.96 -5.91 2.20
C ILE A 33 -4.96 -5.68 3.32
N ASP A 34 -5.46 -4.44 3.41
CA ASP A 34 -6.23 -3.97 4.55
C ASP A 34 -7.60 -3.44 4.09
N SER A 35 -8.63 -4.26 4.27
CA SER A 35 -10.00 -3.89 3.91
C SER A 35 -10.56 -2.76 4.79
N GLY A 36 -9.92 -2.50 5.93
CA GLY A 36 -10.31 -1.40 6.82
C GLY A 36 -9.71 -0.05 6.43
N ALA A 37 -8.79 -0.01 5.48
CA ALA A 37 -8.21 1.24 5.01
C ALA A 37 -9.03 1.79 3.84
N ASP A 38 -9.40 3.05 3.90
CA ASP A 38 -10.17 3.69 2.83
C ASP A 38 -9.35 3.90 1.57
N GLU A 39 -8.06 4.18 1.74
CA GLU A 39 -7.13 4.48 0.66
C GLU A 39 -5.85 3.67 0.84
N CYS A 40 -5.02 3.64 -0.21
CA CYS A 40 -3.68 3.08 -0.12
C CYS A 40 -2.77 4.08 0.58
N MET A 41 -1.95 3.60 1.50
CA MET A 41 -1.08 4.44 2.30
C MET A 41 0.33 3.85 2.31
N PHE A 42 1.31 4.62 1.86
CA PHE A 42 2.69 4.20 1.73
C PHE A 42 3.61 5.09 2.55
N ASP A 43 4.80 4.58 2.85
CA ASP A 43 5.80 5.33 3.55
C ASP A 43 6.34 6.47 2.68
N ALA A 44 6.49 7.66 3.24
CA ALA A 44 7.04 8.80 2.52
C ALA A 44 8.46 8.55 1.99
N ALA A 45 9.23 7.69 2.66
CA ALA A 45 10.55 7.31 2.19
C ALA A 45 10.52 6.65 0.80
N VAL A 46 9.43 5.96 0.49
CA VAL A 46 9.25 5.35 -0.84
C VAL A 46 9.05 6.42 -1.91
N ALA A 47 8.28 7.46 -1.59
CA ALA A 47 8.10 8.60 -2.51
C ALA A 47 9.44 9.26 -2.80
N GLU A 48 10.23 9.48 -1.78
CA GLU A 48 11.56 10.08 -1.91
C GLU A 48 12.47 9.23 -2.82
N PHE A 49 12.48 7.91 -2.59
CA PHE A 49 13.24 6.99 -3.42
C PHE A 49 12.81 7.04 -4.89
N LEU A 50 11.51 7.16 -5.15
CA LEU A 50 10.97 7.23 -6.50
C LEU A 50 11.17 8.59 -7.16
N GLY A 51 11.62 9.59 -6.41
CA GLY A 51 11.81 10.95 -6.92
C GLY A 51 10.54 11.80 -6.92
N ILE A 52 9.50 11.36 -6.20
CA ILE A 52 8.27 12.13 -6.05
C ILE A 52 8.52 13.28 -5.07
N ASN A 53 8.21 14.50 -5.48
CA ASN A 53 8.23 15.62 -4.56
C ASN A 53 6.96 15.60 -3.74
N LEU A 54 7.09 15.17 -2.48
CA LEU A 54 5.98 14.88 -1.60
C LEU A 54 5.02 16.07 -1.46
N GLU A 55 5.57 17.25 -1.24
CA GLU A 55 4.80 18.46 -0.94
C GLU A 55 4.00 19.01 -2.12
N GLN A 56 4.28 18.54 -3.35
CA GLN A 56 3.51 18.94 -4.53
C GLN A 56 2.18 18.22 -4.63
N GLY A 57 1.96 17.18 -3.83
CA GLY A 57 0.70 16.48 -3.81
C GLY A 57 -0.34 17.19 -2.94
N GLU A 58 -1.57 16.70 -3.01
CA GLU A 58 -2.65 17.20 -2.17
C GLU A 58 -2.41 16.79 -0.71
N MET A 59 -2.29 17.78 0.16
CA MET A 59 -2.13 17.52 1.59
C MET A 59 -3.46 17.14 2.21
N ARG A 60 -3.46 16.07 2.98
CA ARG A 60 -4.62 15.61 3.75
C ARG A 60 -4.22 15.35 5.19
N LYS A 61 -5.22 15.39 6.07
CA LYS A 61 -5.05 15.13 7.49
C LYS A 61 -5.97 14.01 7.91
N ALA A 62 -5.46 13.15 8.80
CA ALA A 62 -6.26 12.09 9.40
C ALA A 62 -5.96 12.03 10.89
N THR A 63 -6.94 11.57 11.65
CA THR A 63 -6.75 11.35 13.09
C THR A 63 -6.46 9.87 13.29
N GLY A 64 -5.31 9.57 13.87
CA GLY A 64 -4.92 8.22 14.20
C GLY A 64 -5.50 7.73 15.52
N VAL A 65 -5.22 6.47 15.85
CA VAL A 65 -5.54 5.89 17.15
C VAL A 65 -4.82 6.69 18.24
N GLY A 66 -5.55 7.12 19.26
CA GLY A 66 -4.99 7.98 20.31
C GLY A 66 -5.18 9.47 20.07
N GLY A 67 -5.92 9.86 19.02
CA GLY A 67 -6.26 11.26 18.76
C GLY A 67 -5.15 12.08 18.12
N GLN A 68 -4.06 11.45 17.70
CA GLN A 68 -2.96 12.14 17.03
C GLN A 68 -3.33 12.49 15.60
N MET A 69 -3.04 13.73 15.19
CA MET A 69 -3.23 14.15 13.82
C MET A 69 -2.00 13.77 13.00
N VAL A 70 -2.24 13.12 11.86
CA VAL A 70 -1.19 12.79 10.90
C VAL A 70 -1.46 13.50 9.60
N VAL A 71 -0.39 13.93 8.93
CA VAL A 71 -0.46 14.60 7.64
C VAL A 71 0.13 13.67 6.59
N TYR A 72 -0.55 13.57 5.45
CA TYR A 72 -0.05 12.79 4.33
C TYR A 72 -0.35 13.53 3.02
N PHE A 73 0.35 13.12 1.97
CA PHE A 73 0.23 13.75 0.65
C PHE A 73 -0.18 12.71 -0.37
N MET A 74 -1.18 13.06 -1.18
CA MET A 74 -1.67 12.18 -2.25
C MET A 74 -0.89 12.38 -3.52
N HIS A 75 -0.46 11.28 -4.14
CA HIS A 75 0.23 11.29 -5.42
C HIS A 75 -0.22 10.11 -6.27
N PRO A 76 -0.34 10.30 -7.58
CA PRO A 76 -0.53 9.15 -8.46
C PRO A 76 0.76 8.34 -8.52
N VAL A 77 0.62 7.03 -8.52
CA VAL A 77 1.72 6.09 -8.62
C VAL A 77 1.20 4.83 -9.30
N ASP A 78 2.06 4.16 -10.06
CA ASP A 78 1.69 2.89 -10.68
C ASP A 78 2.02 1.74 -9.73
N ILE A 79 1.07 0.82 -9.60
CA ILE A 79 1.31 -0.45 -8.91
C ILE A 79 1.33 -1.56 -9.96
N GLU A 80 2.28 -2.47 -9.81
CA GLU A 80 2.38 -3.65 -10.68
C GLU A 80 2.37 -4.90 -9.83
N ILE A 81 1.46 -5.81 -10.18
CA ILE A 81 1.34 -7.10 -9.52
C ILE A 81 0.87 -8.14 -10.54
N GLY A 82 1.55 -9.29 -10.56
CA GLY A 82 1.19 -10.37 -11.47
C GLY A 82 1.20 -9.96 -12.95
N GLY A 83 2.11 -9.06 -13.36
CA GLY A 83 2.20 -8.58 -14.72
C GLY A 83 1.16 -7.54 -15.10
N ARG A 84 0.32 -7.12 -14.15
CA ARG A 84 -0.70 -6.09 -14.35
C ARG A 84 -0.30 -4.80 -13.69
N MET A 85 -0.51 -3.69 -14.40
CA MET A 85 -0.18 -2.35 -13.90
C MET A 85 -1.44 -1.50 -13.80
N HIS A 86 -1.58 -0.80 -12.67
CA HIS A 86 -2.67 0.13 -12.43
C HIS A 86 -2.12 1.44 -11.90
N THR A 87 -2.63 2.55 -12.40
CA THR A 87 -2.34 3.86 -11.81
C THR A 87 -3.35 4.13 -10.70
N ILE A 88 -2.86 4.41 -9.51
CA ILE A 88 -3.70 4.70 -8.34
C ILE A 88 -3.27 6.00 -7.71
N ASP A 89 -4.16 6.61 -6.94
CA ASP A 89 -3.80 7.69 -6.03
C ASP A 89 -3.49 7.07 -4.68
N ALA A 90 -2.29 7.33 -4.15
CA ALA A 90 -1.87 6.79 -2.87
C ALA A 90 -1.42 7.93 -1.95
N GLY A 91 -1.67 7.77 -0.66
CA GLY A 91 -1.16 8.67 0.35
C GLY A 91 0.24 8.27 0.76
N PHE A 92 1.11 9.25 0.93
CA PHE A 92 2.46 9.04 1.42
C PHE A 92 2.60 9.75 2.76
N ILE A 93 2.97 8.99 3.79
CA ILE A 93 2.97 9.46 5.16
C ILE A 93 4.34 9.25 5.80
N SER A 94 4.80 10.27 6.53
CA SER A 94 6.00 10.16 7.35
C SER A 94 5.61 9.72 8.75
N ARG A 95 6.38 8.79 9.30
CA ARG A 95 6.16 8.28 10.64
C ARG A 95 7.27 8.77 11.57
N PRO A 96 6.93 9.38 12.71
CA PRO A 96 7.92 9.62 13.75
C PRO A 96 8.49 8.28 14.24
N GLY A 97 9.80 8.18 14.32
CA GLY A 97 10.45 6.95 14.78
C GLY A 97 10.88 5.98 13.69
N GLY A 98 10.75 6.38 12.42
CA GLY A 98 11.31 5.62 11.32
C GLY A 98 10.27 5.05 10.36
N PRO A 99 10.72 4.35 9.32
CA PRO A 99 9.83 3.82 8.28
C PRO A 99 8.91 2.72 8.81
N PHE A 100 7.79 2.55 8.11
CA PHE A 100 6.88 1.43 8.37
C PHE A 100 7.50 0.12 7.90
N GLU A 101 7.15 -1.00 8.54
CA GLU A 101 7.56 -2.33 8.08
C GLU A 101 7.00 -2.62 6.68
N TYR A 102 5.79 -2.16 6.41
CA TYR A 102 5.10 -2.31 5.13
C TYR A 102 4.06 -1.20 4.98
N GLY A 103 3.66 -0.95 3.74
CA GLY A 103 2.55 -0.05 3.47
C GLY A 103 1.22 -0.76 3.63
N ALA A 104 0.13 -0.05 3.32
CA ALA A 104 -1.21 -0.63 3.31
C ALA A 104 -1.88 -0.33 1.98
N VAL A 105 -2.56 -1.33 1.42
CA VAL A 105 -3.43 -1.13 0.27
C VAL A 105 -4.87 -1.32 0.71
N GLY A 106 -5.73 -0.38 0.31
CA GLY A 106 -7.06 -0.25 0.83
C GLY A 106 -8.14 -0.25 -0.23
N GLN A 107 -9.33 0.20 0.18
CA GLN A 107 -10.54 0.14 -0.63
C GLN A 107 -10.35 0.84 -1.98
N LYS A 108 -10.04 2.12 -1.94
CA LYS A 108 -9.79 2.89 -3.15
C LYS A 108 -8.35 2.71 -3.60
N GLY A 109 -8.17 2.21 -4.80
CA GLY A 109 -6.86 1.96 -5.39
C GLY A 109 -6.46 0.50 -5.45
N PHE A 110 -7.02 -0.36 -4.60
CA PHE A 110 -6.71 -1.79 -4.63
C PHE A 110 -7.95 -2.67 -4.72
N PHE A 111 -8.89 -2.52 -3.78
CA PHE A 111 -10.11 -3.34 -3.79
C PHE A 111 -11.04 -2.98 -4.94
N ASP A 112 -10.90 -1.82 -5.53
CA ASP A 112 -11.62 -1.46 -6.75
C ASP A 112 -10.96 -2.03 -8.01
N LYS A 113 -9.74 -2.57 -7.91
CA LYS A 113 -9.01 -3.22 -9.02
C LYS A 113 -9.02 -4.74 -8.93
N PHE A 114 -9.11 -5.29 -7.73
CA PHE A 114 -9.03 -6.72 -7.49
C PHE A 114 -10.15 -7.20 -6.59
N ILE A 115 -10.65 -8.41 -6.87
CA ILE A 115 -11.46 -9.16 -5.92
C ILE A 115 -10.49 -9.93 -5.06
N VAL A 116 -10.59 -9.73 -3.74
CA VAL A 116 -9.65 -10.29 -2.79
C VAL A 116 -10.34 -11.35 -1.94
N THR A 117 -9.77 -12.53 -1.89
CA THR A 117 -10.23 -13.60 -1.02
C THR A 117 -9.14 -13.93 -0.01
N PHE A 118 -9.48 -13.88 1.27
CA PHE A 118 -8.60 -14.30 2.34
C PHE A 118 -9.03 -15.67 2.86
N ASP A 119 -8.10 -16.62 2.89
CA ASP A 119 -8.32 -17.89 3.56
C ASP A 119 -7.37 -17.96 4.74
N TYR A 120 -7.87 -17.64 5.92
CA TYR A 120 -7.04 -17.55 7.11
C TYR A 120 -6.45 -18.90 7.51
N LEU A 121 -7.23 -19.98 7.43
CA LEU A 121 -6.76 -21.29 7.85
C LEU A 121 -5.66 -21.82 6.93
N LYS A 122 -5.76 -21.55 5.64
CA LYS A 122 -4.70 -21.91 4.69
C LYS A 122 -3.59 -20.87 4.65
N GLN A 123 -3.79 -19.70 5.27
CA GLN A 123 -2.88 -18.56 5.21
C GLN A 123 -2.55 -18.19 3.76
N GLU A 124 -3.59 -18.00 2.97
CA GLU A 124 -3.52 -17.76 1.53
C GLU A 124 -4.40 -16.58 1.15
N ILE A 125 -3.92 -15.80 0.18
CA ILE A 125 -4.67 -14.70 -0.42
C ILE A 125 -4.86 -15.03 -1.89
N GLU A 126 -6.06 -14.85 -2.40
CA GLU A 126 -6.31 -14.93 -3.83
C GLU A 126 -6.74 -13.57 -4.36
N LEU A 127 -6.08 -13.13 -5.44
CA LEU A 127 -6.44 -11.91 -6.15
C LEU A 127 -6.97 -12.29 -7.53
N LYS A 128 -8.15 -11.75 -7.85
CA LYS A 128 -8.73 -11.84 -9.20
C LYS A 128 -8.88 -10.43 -9.74
N THR A 129 -8.41 -10.21 -10.96
CA THR A 129 -8.55 -8.91 -11.60
C THR A 129 -10.00 -8.66 -11.95
N ARG A 130 -10.43 -7.43 -11.81
CA ARG A 130 -11.73 -6.98 -12.32
C ARG A 130 -11.59 -6.68 -13.80
N SER A 131 -12.52 -7.14 -14.56
CA SER A 131 -12.54 -6.92 -16.02
C SER A 131 -13.21 -5.61 -16.40
#